data_377dfd6d716fec550cf300e70349c800
#
_entry.id   377dfd6d716fec550cf300e70349c800
#
_cell.length_a   1.000
_cell.length_b   1.000
_cell.length_c   1.000
_cell.angle_alpha   90.00
_cell.angle_beta   90.00
_cell.angle_gamma   90.00
#
_symmetry.space_group_name_H-M   'P 1'
#
loop_
_entity.id
_entity.type
_entity.pdbx_description
1 polymer ?
#
loop_
_entity_poly.entity_id
_entity_poly.type
_entity_poly.pdbx_seq_one_letter_code
_entity_poly.pdbx_strand_id
1 'polypeptide(L)'
;MSKKGVKTEVKKAISGMGNVLVVCFSTLCMLLCLSLVWMFRTWPYLTMQELMFQIQSPIQGTSRVMIENYIIFCIPLTLIVCIADVVGLVRLRKRKKLYRVLVSVILVFSAAILGITLYKAWNKLDIGGYAENNSTYSDFIDLSYKDPDQTALTFPQQKRNLIYIYLESMETTYADQQHGGGFEENYIPELTELAMENEDFSGSDSMLNGGASLNYTTWTMGALFAQTSGLPLVIPIDGNAMNTQETFLPKVTSLGDILEEEGYDQVFMIGSDGEFGGRRLYFTDHGDYEIQDYDYFRDLGKFPGDYRVWWGFEDEKLFSYAKEELLKLASQSQPFNFTMLTADTHFEDGYECRLCGTEYGENTYANVISCSSRQVSEFVEWIQDQDFYENTTIVISGDHRTMDSDFCADISEKYGRKVYTAYINSAVQAEDPDWRREYTTFDAFPTTLASLGVEIDGERLGLGTNLFSDKMTLSELYGTDREDSELEKKSKFMEELTSDIRTDLE
;
A
#
# COMPACT_ATOMS: atom_id res chain seq x y z
N MET A 1 67.59 7.84 10.37
CA MET A 1 66.59 8.28 11.35
C MET A 1 66.79 7.51 12.67
N SER A 2 66.87 8.21 13.80
CA SER A 2 67.09 7.56 15.11
C SER A 2 65.85 6.72 15.49
N LYS A 3 66.06 5.53 16.08
CA LYS A 3 64.98 4.65 16.60
C LYS A 3 64.02 5.38 17.54
N LYS A 4 64.42 6.48 18.17
CA LYS A 4 63.57 7.37 18.96
C LYS A 4 62.59 8.21 18.09
N GLY A 5 62.97 8.66 16.91
CA GLY A 5 62.20 9.44 15.99
C GLY A 5 61.05 8.60 15.38
N VAL A 6 61.36 7.37 14.96
CA VAL A 6 60.35 6.43 14.41
C VAL A 6 59.31 6.05 15.45
N LYS A 7 59.70 5.76 16.71
CA LYS A 7 58.75 5.48 17.82
C LYS A 7 57.82 6.66 18.13
N THR A 8 58.32 7.90 17.95
CA THR A 8 57.51 9.10 18.22
C THR A 8 56.49 9.36 17.09
N GLU A 9 56.86 9.12 15.81
CA GLU A 9 55.98 9.23 14.67
C GLU A 9 54.87 8.14 14.66
N VAL A 10 55.25 6.90 14.96
CA VAL A 10 54.30 5.79 15.11
C VAL A 10 53.31 6.06 16.26
N LYS A 11 53.75 6.58 17.41
CA LYS A 11 52.86 7.00 18.50
C LYS A 11 51.91 8.17 18.12
N LYS A 12 52.38 9.10 17.28
CA LYS A 12 51.51 10.20 16.76
C LYS A 12 50.49 9.66 15.77
N ALA A 13 50.88 8.75 14.88
CA ALA A 13 50.01 8.13 13.92
C ALA A 13 48.91 7.28 14.63
N ILE A 14 49.30 6.45 15.59
CA ILE A 14 48.33 5.65 16.40
C ILE A 14 47.38 6.53 17.18
N SER A 15 47.86 7.63 17.78
CA SER A 15 46.99 8.61 18.48
C SER A 15 46.07 9.37 17.50
N GLY A 16 46.52 9.63 16.27
CA GLY A 16 45.67 10.23 15.21
C GLY A 16 44.56 9.27 14.77
N MET A 17 44.93 8.02 14.52
CA MET A 17 43.95 6.97 14.13
C MET A 17 42.91 6.70 15.21
N GLY A 18 43.30 6.71 16.50
CA GLY A 18 42.37 6.55 17.61
C GLY A 18 41.34 7.70 17.68
N ASN A 19 41.76 8.94 17.40
CA ASN A 19 40.82 10.08 17.34
C ASN A 19 39.81 9.95 16.19
N VAL A 20 40.30 9.53 15.01
CA VAL A 20 39.45 9.30 13.85
C VAL A 20 38.38 8.25 14.18
N LEU A 21 38.75 7.15 14.80
CA LEU A 21 37.80 6.09 15.19
C LEU A 21 36.75 6.58 16.19
N VAL A 22 37.14 7.39 17.18
CA VAL A 22 36.22 7.97 18.17
C VAL A 22 35.20 8.90 17.48
N VAL A 23 35.67 9.79 16.61
CA VAL A 23 34.82 10.72 15.88
C VAL A 23 33.90 9.95 14.92
N CYS A 24 34.43 9.01 14.14
CA CYS A 24 33.59 8.19 13.24
C CYS A 24 32.51 7.42 14.01
N PHE A 25 32.87 6.82 15.14
CA PHE A 25 31.91 6.09 15.97
C PHE A 25 30.78 7.02 16.49
N SER A 26 31.17 8.16 17.08
CA SER A 26 30.21 9.14 17.60
C SER A 26 29.29 9.69 16.49
N THR A 27 29.87 10.06 15.34
CA THR A 27 29.13 10.58 14.19
C THR A 27 28.14 9.54 13.64
N LEU A 28 28.58 8.27 13.52
CA LEU A 28 27.71 7.18 13.06
C LEU A 28 26.58 6.91 14.05
N CYS A 29 26.87 6.84 15.36
CA CYS A 29 25.83 6.70 16.39
C CYS A 29 24.80 7.83 16.32
N MET A 30 25.26 9.07 16.15
CA MET A 30 24.36 10.23 16.07
C MET A 30 23.48 10.17 14.81
N LEU A 31 24.09 9.85 13.66
CA LEU A 31 23.34 9.71 12.40
C LEU A 31 22.27 8.61 12.51
N LEU A 32 22.61 7.43 13.04
CA LEU A 32 21.65 6.34 13.24
C LEU A 32 20.52 6.72 14.20
N CYS A 33 20.85 7.40 15.31
CA CYS A 33 19.83 7.87 16.24
C CYS A 33 18.87 8.86 15.59
N LEU A 34 19.39 9.84 14.84
CA LEU A 34 18.57 10.84 14.15
C LEU A 34 17.74 10.20 13.03
N SER A 35 18.32 9.24 12.28
CA SER A 35 17.56 8.48 11.26
C SER A 35 16.39 7.73 11.87
N LEU A 36 16.59 7.03 12.99
CA LEU A 36 15.48 6.32 13.68
C LEU A 36 14.43 7.29 14.24
N VAL A 37 14.86 8.42 14.80
CA VAL A 37 13.93 9.46 15.28
C VAL A 37 13.15 10.07 14.12
N TRP A 38 13.81 10.38 13.00
CA TRP A 38 13.17 10.89 11.80
C TRP A 38 12.16 9.87 11.25
N MET A 39 12.56 8.62 11.10
CA MET A 39 11.70 7.53 10.64
C MET A 39 10.41 7.42 11.45
N PHE A 40 10.48 7.41 12.80
CA PHE A 40 9.29 7.31 13.64
C PHE A 40 8.49 8.62 13.78
N ARG A 41 9.05 9.75 13.35
CA ARG A 41 8.28 11.00 13.18
C ARG A 41 7.56 11.02 11.86
N THR A 42 8.19 10.51 10.82
CA THR A 42 7.64 10.46 9.45
C THR A 42 6.55 9.38 9.38
N TRP A 43 6.78 8.23 9.97
CA TRP A 43 5.80 7.12 10.02
C TRP A 43 5.52 6.70 11.46
N PRO A 44 4.53 7.33 12.12
CA PRO A 44 4.21 7.04 13.52
C PRO A 44 3.75 5.60 13.78
N TYR A 45 3.09 4.99 12.80
CA TYR A 45 2.48 3.65 12.88
C TYR A 45 3.22 2.58 12.06
N LEU A 46 4.47 2.87 11.67
CA LEU A 46 5.29 1.96 10.87
C LEU A 46 5.43 0.59 11.55
N THR A 47 5.04 -0.45 10.84
CA THR A 47 5.23 -1.86 11.23
C THR A 47 6.60 -2.37 10.79
N MET A 48 7.03 -3.52 11.35
CA MET A 48 8.30 -4.14 10.92
C MET A 48 8.23 -4.63 9.47
N GLN A 49 7.06 -5.09 9.02
CA GLN A 49 6.84 -5.53 7.65
C GLN A 49 6.91 -4.39 6.66
N GLU A 50 6.24 -3.27 6.93
CA GLU A 50 6.34 -2.06 6.10
C GLU A 50 7.76 -1.53 6.05
N LEU A 51 8.50 -1.58 7.17
CA LEU A 51 9.93 -1.22 7.19
C LEU A 51 10.76 -2.15 6.31
N MET A 52 10.53 -3.47 6.38
CA MET A 52 11.25 -4.43 5.54
C MET A 52 10.92 -4.23 4.06
N PHE A 53 9.65 -3.97 3.73
CA PHE A 53 9.22 -3.61 2.40
C PHE A 53 9.96 -2.36 1.88
N GLN A 54 10.01 -1.27 2.69
CA GLN A 54 10.69 -0.03 2.30
C GLN A 54 12.22 -0.20 2.13
N ILE A 55 12.86 -1.05 2.95
CA ILE A 55 14.31 -1.32 2.83
C ILE A 55 14.62 -2.14 1.57
N GLN A 56 13.74 -3.02 1.17
CA GLN A 56 13.89 -3.87 -0.01
C GLN A 56 13.51 -3.13 -1.29
N SER A 57 12.57 -2.19 -1.21
CA SER A 57 12.10 -1.44 -2.36
C SER A 57 13.17 -0.49 -2.92
N PRO A 58 13.27 -0.35 -4.25
CA PRO A 58 14.22 0.58 -4.87
C PRO A 58 13.87 2.03 -4.49
N ILE A 59 14.90 2.89 -4.36
CA ILE A 59 14.74 4.33 -4.09
C ILE A 59 13.97 5.04 -5.22
N GLN A 60 13.80 4.37 -6.34
CA GLN A 60 13.06 4.86 -7.49
C GLN A 60 11.58 5.08 -7.12
N GLY A 61 11.09 6.31 -7.25
CA GLY A 61 9.74 6.67 -6.81
C GLY A 61 9.65 7.33 -5.43
N THR A 62 10.73 7.36 -4.65
CA THR A 62 10.75 8.09 -3.36
C THR A 62 10.59 9.59 -3.60
N SER A 63 9.67 10.21 -2.86
CA SER A 63 9.44 11.66 -2.91
C SER A 63 10.74 12.46 -2.68
N ARG A 64 11.01 13.41 -3.55
CA ARG A 64 12.15 14.32 -3.41
C ARG A 64 12.05 15.13 -2.11
N VAL A 65 10.87 15.52 -1.72
CA VAL A 65 10.60 16.27 -0.48
C VAL A 65 11.00 15.46 0.74
N MET A 66 10.67 14.17 0.76
CA MET A 66 11.06 13.25 1.83
C MET A 66 12.59 13.15 1.97
N ILE A 67 13.32 13.05 0.85
CA ILE A 67 14.79 13.01 0.87
C ILE A 67 15.36 14.33 1.40
N GLU A 68 14.79 15.46 0.97
CA GLU A 68 15.21 16.79 1.45
C GLU A 68 14.93 16.95 2.96
N ASN A 69 13.79 16.52 3.45
CA ASN A 69 13.43 16.53 4.88
C ASN A 69 14.38 15.66 5.71
N TYR A 70 14.73 14.45 5.22
CA TYR A 70 15.74 13.61 5.88
C TYR A 70 17.09 14.32 5.98
N ILE A 71 17.56 14.92 4.89
CA ILE A 71 18.84 15.64 4.86
C ILE A 71 18.82 16.82 5.83
N ILE A 72 17.77 17.64 5.81
CA ILE A 72 17.62 18.82 6.67
C ILE A 72 17.58 18.41 8.16
N PHE A 73 16.89 17.33 8.50
CA PHE A 73 16.76 16.86 9.87
C PHE A 73 18.02 16.17 10.39
N CYS A 74 18.60 15.24 9.63
CA CYS A 74 19.66 14.36 10.12
C CYS A 74 21.07 14.94 9.97
N ILE A 75 21.39 15.60 8.84
CA ILE A 75 22.78 15.93 8.48
C ILE A 75 23.34 17.12 9.28
N PRO A 76 22.63 18.27 9.46
CA PRO A 76 23.22 19.42 10.15
C PRO A 76 23.64 19.13 11.58
N LEU A 77 22.78 18.45 12.37
CA LEU A 77 23.08 18.12 13.75
C LEU A 77 24.21 17.09 13.86
N THR A 78 24.24 16.10 12.96
CA THR A 78 25.34 15.13 12.87
C THR A 78 26.69 15.82 12.59
N LEU A 79 26.72 16.78 11.67
CA LEU A 79 27.91 17.57 11.37
C LEU A 79 28.36 18.44 12.55
N ILE A 80 27.41 19.06 13.27
CA ILE A 80 27.71 19.85 14.48
C ILE A 80 28.41 18.98 15.52
N VAL A 81 27.89 17.77 15.79
CA VAL A 81 28.48 16.81 16.74
C VAL A 81 29.89 16.40 16.25
N CYS A 82 30.05 16.04 14.99
CA CYS A 82 31.33 15.69 14.40
C CYS A 82 32.39 16.81 14.60
N ILE A 83 32.02 18.06 14.28
CA ILE A 83 32.89 19.22 14.42
C ILE A 83 33.25 19.47 15.91
N ALA A 84 32.26 19.38 16.81
CA ALA A 84 32.46 19.57 18.23
C ALA A 84 33.43 18.55 18.80
N ASP A 85 33.31 17.26 18.42
CA ASP A 85 34.20 16.20 18.82
C ASP A 85 35.62 16.44 18.31
N VAL A 86 35.78 16.76 17.03
CA VAL A 86 37.08 17.08 16.46
C VAL A 86 37.74 18.25 17.18
N VAL A 87 37.01 19.36 17.37
CA VAL A 87 37.51 20.56 18.04
C VAL A 87 37.90 20.24 19.51
N GLY A 88 37.03 19.53 20.23
CA GLY A 88 37.30 19.10 21.62
C GLY A 88 38.55 18.24 21.75
N LEU A 89 38.65 17.20 20.93
CA LEU A 89 39.79 16.31 20.93
C LEU A 89 41.12 17.03 20.58
N VAL A 90 41.10 17.92 19.60
CA VAL A 90 42.28 18.72 19.21
C VAL A 90 42.69 19.69 20.31
N ARG A 91 41.72 20.46 20.90
CA ARG A 91 42.00 21.44 21.96
C ARG A 91 42.52 20.80 23.23
N LEU A 92 41.97 19.65 23.63
CA LEU A 92 42.32 18.97 24.88
C LEU A 92 43.54 18.01 24.76
N ARG A 93 44.07 17.82 23.55
CA ARG A 93 45.19 16.89 23.28
C ARG A 93 46.39 17.08 24.20
N LYS A 94 46.69 18.32 24.61
CA LYS A 94 47.79 18.65 25.52
C LYS A 94 47.45 18.35 26.98
N ARG A 95 46.20 18.25 27.38
CA ARG A 95 45.72 18.03 28.75
C ARG A 95 45.27 16.56 28.92
N LYS A 96 46.25 15.66 29.07
CA LYS A 96 46.03 14.20 29.03
C LYS A 96 44.86 13.66 29.88
N LYS A 97 44.64 14.22 31.09
CA LYS A 97 43.49 13.79 31.94
C LYS A 97 42.17 14.19 31.34
N LEU A 98 42.00 15.46 30.97
CA LEU A 98 40.78 16.00 30.37
C LEU A 98 40.49 15.35 28.99
N TYR A 99 41.54 15.10 28.21
CA TYR A 99 41.41 14.39 26.96
C TYR A 99 40.84 12.97 27.13
N ARG A 100 41.36 12.19 28.10
CA ARG A 100 40.84 10.84 28.37
C ARG A 100 39.39 10.89 28.86
N VAL A 101 39.04 11.85 29.73
CA VAL A 101 37.68 12.05 30.19
C VAL A 101 36.76 12.37 28.99
N LEU A 102 37.15 13.30 28.11
CA LEU A 102 36.36 13.64 26.91
C LEU A 102 36.15 12.43 26.01
N VAL A 103 37.19 11.65 25.70
CA VAL A 103 37.06 10.41 24.89
C VAL A 103 36.10 9.44 25.55
N SER A 104 36.20 9.21 26.87
CA SER A 104 35.29 8.33 27.58
C SER A 104 33.85 8.85 27.57
N VAL A 105 33.65 10.14 27.74
CA VAL A 105 32.31 10.77 27.67
C VAL A 105 31.72 10.61 26.28
N ILE A 106 32.47 10.92 25.22
CA ILE A 106 31.98 10.75 23.84
C ILE A 106 31.56 9.30 23.61
N LEU A 107 32.42 8.32 23.91
CA LEU A 107 32.11 6.91 23.64
C LEU A 107 30.92 6.40 24.48
N VAL A 108 30.90 6.69 25.78
CA VAL A 108 29.81 6.24 26.66
C VAL A 108 28.48 6.90 26.30
N PHE A 109 28.49 8.22 26.04
CA PHE A 109 27.29 8.95 25.69
C PHE A 109 26.73 8.52 24.32
N SER A 110 27.60 8.38 23.31
CA SER A 110 27.17 7.89 21.99
C SER A 110 26.61 6.48 22.07
N ALA A 111 27.28 5.57 22.78
CA ALA A 111 26.79 4.20 22.97
C ALA A 111 25.47 4.15 23.76
N ALA A 112 25.32 4.99 24.80
CA ALA A 112 24.10 5.02 25.61
C ALA A 112 22.91 5.56 24.81
N ILE A 113 23.08 6.68 24.09
CA ILE A 113 22.01 7.22 23.24
C ILE A 113 21.60 6.19 22.17
N LEU A 114 22.56 5.61 21.45
CA LEU A 114 22.27 4.59 20.45
C LEU A 114 21.54 3.39 21.06
N GLY A 115 22.02 2.89 22.22
CA GLY A 115 21.38 1.77 22.90
C GLY A 115 19.93 2.06 23.32
N ILE A 116 19.65 3.27 23.84
CA ILE A 116 18.29 3.69 24.19
C ILE A 116 17.41 3.80 22.94
N THR A 117 17.93 4.38 21.87
CA THR A 117 17.19 4.55 20.62
C THR A 117 16.87 3.20 19.96
N LEU A 118 17.85 2.30 19.91
CA LEU A 118 17.66 0.93 19.40
C LEU A 118 16.68 0.13 20.25
N TYR A 119 16.72 0.27 21.59
CA TYR A 119 15.75 -0.37 22.48
C TYR A 119 14.32 0.11 22.25
N LYS A 120 14.15 1.43 22.07
CA LYS A 120 12.82 2.00 21.71
C LYS A 120 12.35 1.51 20.34
N ALA A 121 13.23 1.49 19.34
CA ALA A 121 12.91 0.99 18.01
C ALA A 121 12.55 -0.51 18.06
N TRP A 122 13.28 -1.32 18.80
CA TRP A 122 12.99 -2.74 19.01
C TRP A 122 11.57 -2.98 19.53
N ASN A 123 11.18 -2.24 20.57
CA ASN A 123 9.85 -2.39 21.16
C ASN A 123 8.74 -1.78 20.29
N LYS A 124 9.02 -0.67 19.60
CA LYS A 124 8.01 0.00 18.77
C LYS A 124 7.68 -0.79 17.50
N LEU A 125 8.70 -1.41 16.88
CA LEU A 125 8.54 -2.26 15.70
C LEU A 125 8.18 -3.71 16.05
N ASP A 126 8.09 -4.05 17.32
CA ASP A 126 7.93 -5.44 17.78
C ASP A 126 8.83 -6.44 17.06
N ILE A 127 10.14 -6.10 16.96
CA ILE A 127 11.13 -6.94 16.24
C ILE A 127 11.14 -8.38 16.80
N GLY A 128 10.85 -8.53 18.10
CA GLY A 128 10.77 -9.84 18.75
C GLY A 128 9.62 -10.68 18.22
N GLY A 129 8.42 -10.12 18.18
CA GLY A 129 7.21 -10.76 17.62
C GLY A 129 7.38 -11.06 16.14
N TYR A 130 7.87 -10.09 15.37
CA TYR A 130 8.18 -10.29 13.94
C TYR A 130 9.14 -11.47 13.70
N ALA A 131 10.24 -11.55 14.46
CA ALA A 131 11.20 -12.66 14.32
C ALA A 131 10.60 -14.02 14.73
N GLU A 132 9.73 -14.04 15.75
CA GLU A 132 9.01 -15.24 16.18
C GLU A 132 8.01 -15.68 15.09
N ASN A 133 7.20 -14.75 14.57
CA ASN A 133 6.23 -15.03 13.53
C ASN A 133 6.91 -15.53 12.25
N ASN A 134 7.97 -14.87 11.79
CA ASN A 134 8.74 -15.32 10.63
C ASN A 134 9.50 -16.66 10.82
N SER A 135 9.56 -17.19 12.03
CA SER A 135 10.14 -18.52 12.31
C SER A 135 9.09 -19.59 12.56
N THR A 136 7.84 -19.22 12.70
CA THR A 136 6.71 -20.11 13.07
C THR A 136 5.85 -20.36 11.84
N TYR A 137 5.40 -21.62 11.67
CA TYR A 137 4.42 -21.97 10.64
C TYR A 137 3.01 -21.89 11.20
N SER A 138 2.09 -21.41 10.38
CA SER A 138 0.65 -21.43 10.61
C SER A 138 -0.02 -22.27 9.54
N ASP A 139 -1.00 -23.07 9.93
CA ASP A 139 -1.89 -23.78 9.02
C ASP A 139 -3.15 -22.95 8.68
N PHE A 140 -3.20 -21.67 9.06
CA PHE A 140 -4.39 -20.82 8.92
C PHE A 140 -4.84 -20.68 7.47
N ILE A 141 -3.91 -20.36 6.56
CA ILE A 141 -4.19 -20.27 5.13
C ILE A 141 -4.59 -21.64 4.59
N ASP A 142 -3.80 -22.69 4.89
CA ASP A 142 -4.06 -24.06 4.43
C ASP A 142 -5.47 -24.56 4.79
N LEU A 143 -5.95 -24.20 5.99
CA LEU A 143 -7.28 -24.63 6.49
C LEU A 143 -8.42 -23.74 6.00
N SER A 144 -8.13 -22.47 5.69
CA SER A 144 -9.15 -21.47 5.37
C SER A 144 -9.33 -21.26 3.87
N TYR A 145 -8.30 -21.50 3.06
CA TYR A 145 -8.32 -21.30 1.61
C TYR A 145 -9.40 -22.15 0.94
N LYS A 146 -10.14 -21.52 0.03
CA LYS A 146 -11.10 -22.14 -0.87
C LYS A 146 -10.63 -21.95 -2.30
N ASP A 147 -10.20 -23.07 -2.88
CA ASP A 147 -9.67 -23.12 -4.23
C ASP A 147 -10.77 -22.78 -5.26
N PRO A 148 -10.62 -21.70 -6.04
CA PRO A 148 -11.60 -21.33 -7.05
C PRO A 148 -11.80 -22.41 -8.11
N ASP A 149 -10.75 -23.16 -8.49
CA ASP A 149 -10.80 -24.22 -9.50
C ASP A 149 -11.62 -25.43 -9.02
N GLN A 150 -11.78 -25.59 -7.71
CA GLN A 150 -12.55 -26.68 -7.09
C GLN A 150 -13.94 -26.24 -6.59
N THR A 151 -14.25 -24.96 -6.71
CA THR A 151 -15.53 -24.38 -6.29
C THR A 151 -16.46 -24.24 -7.48
N ALA A 152 -17.67 -24.77 -7.38
CA ALA A 152 -18.64 -24.62 -8.46
C ALA A 152 -19.13 -23.17 -8.53
N LEU A 153 -18.97 -22.54 -9.69
CA LEU A 153 -19.47 -21.21 -10.01
C LEU A 153 -20.59 -21.32 -11.06
N THR A 154 -21.71 -20.66 -10.83
CA THR A 154 -22.83 -20.65 -11.79
C THR A 154 -23.12 -19.23 -12.21
N PHE A 155 -22.78 -18.89 -13.45
CA PHE A 155 -23.04 -17.59 -14.02
C PHE A 155 -24.50 -17.44 -14.49
N PRO A 156 -25.07 -16.22 -14.41
CA PRO A 156 -26.40 -15.97 -14.96
C PRO A 156 -26.37 -16.08 -16.50
N GLN A 157 -27.52 -16.42 -17.10
CA GLN A 157 -27.62 -16.51 -18.57
C GLN A 157 -27.30 -15.18 -19.27
N GLN A 158 -27.72 -14.08 -18.68
CA GLN A 158 -27.32 -12.74 -19.10
C GLN A 158 -26.21 -12.26 -18.17
N LYS A 159 -24.98 -12.29 -18.65
CA LYS A 159 -23.82 -11.83 -17.93
C LYS A 159 -23.84 -10.31 -17.82
N ARG A 160 -23.48 -9.80 -16.65
CA ARG A 160 -23.36 -8.35 -16.39
C ARG A 160 -21.95 -7.87 -16.70
N ASN A 161 -21.84 -6.63 -17.14
CA ASN A 161 -20.52 -5.98 -17.19
C ASN A 161 -20.03 -5.66 -15.78
N LEU A 162 -18.72 -5.64 -15.64
CA LEU A 162 -18.03 -5.17 -14.44
C LEU A 162 -17.25 -3.90 -14.76
N ILE A 163 -17.40 -2.87 -13.92
CA ILE A 163 -16.49 -1.74 -13.85
C ILE A 163 -15.88 -1.77 -12.46
N TYR A 164 -14.57 -2.03 -12.35
CA TYR A 164 -13.85 -2.07 -11.09
C TYR A 164 -12.91 -0.86 -10.98
N ILE A 165 -13.22 0.04 -10.04
CA ILE A 165 -12.48 1.28 -9.82
C ILE A 165 -11.66 1.13 -8.54
N TYR A 166 -10.35 0.95 -8.68
CA TYR A 166 -9.42 1.05 -7.56
C TYR A 166 -9.04 2.50 -7.34
N LEU A 167 -9.20 2.97 -6.11
CA LEU A 167 -8.83 4.30 -5.68
C LEU A 167 -7.54 4.22 -4.88
N GLU A 168 -6.47 4.79 -5.41
CA GLU A 168 -5.18 4.87 -4.74
C GLU A 168 -5.33 5.49 -3.35
N SER A 169 -4.88 4.75 -2.31
CA SER A 169 -4.82 5.22 -0.93
C SER A 169 -6.15 5.74 -0.34
N MET A 170 -7.31 5.32 -0.86
CA MET A 170 -8.62 5.83 -0.43
C MET A 170 -9.18 5.05 0.74
N GLU A 171 -9.50 5.77 1.82
CA GLU A 171 -9.97 5.22 3.07
C GLU A 171 -11.31 5.81 3.53
N THR A 172 -12.09 5.01 4.26
CA THR A 172 -13.23 5.53 5.03
C THR A 172 -12.82 6.50 6.13
N THR A 173 -11.55 6.45 6.55
CA THR A 173 -10.94 7.36 7.53
C THR A 173 -11.12 8.83 7.16
N TYR A 174 -11.17 9.16 5.87
CA TYR A 174 -11.25 10.53 5.36
C TYR A 174 -12.64 11.17 5.47
N ALA A 175 -13.67 10.39 5.81
CA ALA A 175 -14.95 10.91 6.19
C ALA A 175 -14.91 11.56 7.58
N ASP A 176 -15.95 12.32 7.92
CA ASP A 176 -16.10 12.86 9.26
C ASP A 176 -16.55 11.80 10.27
N GLN A 177 -16.38 12.13 11.56
CA GLN A 177 -16.74 11.24 12.68
C GLN A 177 -18.23 10.90 12.75
N GLN A 178 -19.12 11.72 12.16
CA GLN A 178 -20.56 11.44 12.13
C GLN A 178 -20.87 10.30 11.17
N HIS A 179 -20.06 10.17 10.10
CA HIS A 179 -20.16 9.10 9.12
C HIS A 179 -19.15 7.96 9.39
N GLY A 180 -18.54 7.90 10.60
CA GLY A 180 -17.65 6.83 10.98
C GLY A 180 -16.19 7.04 10.58
N GLY A 181 -15.83 8.18 10.00
CA GLY A 181 -14.46 8.57 9.67
C GLY A 181 -13.63 8.98 10.88
N GLY A 182 -12.37 9.31 10.63
CA GLY A 182 -11.40 9.67 11.66
C GLY A 182 -11.31 11.18 11.94
N PHE A 183 -11.80 12.01 11.04
CA PHE A 183 -11.64 13.46 11.05
C PHE A 183 -12.86 14.20 11.57
N GLU A 184 -12.71 15.48 11.92
CA GLU A 184 -13.82 16.37 12.24
C GLU A 184 -14.53 16.84 10.96
N GLU A 185 -13.79 17.03 9.87
CA GLU A 185 -14.28 17.43 8.54
C GLU A 185 -14.33 16.21 7.60
N ASN A 186 -15.30 16.21 6.69
CA ASN A 186 -15.42 15.18 5.67
C ASN A 186 -14.62 15.58 4.43
N TYR A 187 -13.52 14.90 4.15
CA TYR A 187 -12.68 15.15 2.95
C TYR A 187 -13.19 14.41 1.72
N ILE A 188 -14.16 13.49 1.87
CA ILE A 188 -14.72 12.67 0.79
C ILE A 188 -16.25 12.73 0.80
N PRO A 189 -16.88 13.91 0.79
CA PRO A 189 -18.33 14.00 0.96
C PRO A 189 -19.11 13.28 -0.15
N GLU A 190 -18.67 13.34 -1.41
CA GLU A 190 -19.33 12.68 -2.52
C GLU A 190 -19.20 11.15 -2.45
N LEU A 191 -18.03 10.64 -2.09
CA LEU A 191 -17.82 9.20 -1.86
C LEU A 191 -18.59 8.72 -0.62
N THR A 192 -18.71 9.57 0.42
CA THR A 192 -19.55 9.26 1.59
C THR A 192 -21.00 9.07 1.19
N GLU A 193 -21.58 9.99 0.42
CA GLU A 193 -22.94 9.90 -0.08
C GLU A 193 -23.11 8.66 -0.96
N LEU A 194 -22.17 8.42 -1.87
CA LEU A 194 -22.18 7.27 -2.78
C LEU A 194 -22.18 5.92 -2.04
N ALA A 195 -21.38 5.77 -0.99
CA ALA A 195 -21.36 4.54 -0.19
C ALA A 195 -22.65 4.37 0.64
N MET A 196 -23.19 5.46 1.20
CA MET A 196 -24.43 5.43 1.97
C MET A 196 -25.68 5.16 1.11
N GLU A 197 -25.67 5.50 -0.17
CA GLU A 197 -26.75 5.22 -1.10
C GLU A 197 -26.67 3.82 -1.74
N ASN A 198 -25.55 3.15 -1.59
CA ASN A 198 -25.25 1.84 -2.18
C ASN A 198 -24.78 0.85 -1.11
N GLU A 199 -24.17 -0.26 -1.50
CA GLU A 199 -23.79 -1.30 -0.56
C GLU A 199 -22.29 -1.18 -0.17
N ASP A 200 -22.04 -0.88 1.11
CA ASP A 200 -20.72 -0.90 1.74
C ASP A 200 -20.64 -1.91 2.91
N PHE A 201 -21.73 -2.68 3.08
CA PHE A 201 -21.91 -3.68 4.14
C PHE A 201 -21.89 -3.08 5.55
N SER A 202 -22.32 -1.83 5.69
CA SER A 202 -22.52 -1.15 6.97
C SER A 202 -23.78 -1.62 7.71
N GLY A 203 -24.66 -2.34 7.03
CA GLY A 203 -25.93 -2.79 7.57
C GLY A 203 -26.87 -1.60 7.83
N SER A 204 -27.57 -1.62 8.96
CA SER A 204 -28.44 -0.52 9.39
C SER A 204 -27.70 0.65 10.05
N ASP A 205 -26.37 0.64 10.08
CA ASP A 205 -25.53 1.70 10.66
C ASP A 205 -25.48 2.90 9.69
N SER A 206 -25.51 4.11 10.21
CA SER A 206 -25.30 5.34 9.44
C SER A 206 -23.82 5.70 9.25
N MET A 207 -22.91 4.87 9.74
CA MET A 207 -21.47 5.05 9.61
C MET A 207 -20.94 4.17 8.49
N LEU A 208 -20.09 4.72 7.64
CA LEU A 208 -19.42 4.00 6.57
C LEU A 208 -18.74 2.72 7.08
N ASN A 209 -18.67 1.73 6.20
CA ASN A 209 -17.88 0.53 6.39
C ASN A 209 -16.86 0.38 5.26
N GLY A 210 -15.96 -0.59 5.42
CA GLY A 210 -14.90 -0.85 4.44
C GLY A 210 -14.11 -2.09 4.79
N GLY A 211 -13.25 -2.53 3.89
CA GLY A 211 -12.37 -3.68 4.08
C GLY A 211 -11.16 -3.34 4.96
N ALA A 212 -10.80 -4.22 5.88
CA ALA A 212 -9.53 -4.12 6.58
C ALA A 212 -8.39 -4.54 5.64
N SER A 213 -7.38 -3.69 5.47
CA SER A 213 -6.14 -4.02 4.75
C SER A 213 -5.18 -4.70 5.72
N LEU A 214 -4.92 -5.99 5.51
CA LEU A 214 -4.07 -6.82 6.36
C LEU A 214 -2.63 -6.87 5.85
N ASN A 215 -1.76 -7.54 6.59
CA ASN A 215 -0.38 -7.78 6.18
C ASN A 215 -0.32 -8.41 4.77
N TYR A 216 0.64 -7.99 3.97
CA TYR A 216 0.82 -8.37 2.56
C TYR A 216 -0.26 -7.87 1.59
N THR A 217 -1.13 -6.92 2.02
CA THR A 217 -2.13 -6.24 1.17
C THR A 217 -2.02 -4.71 1.27
N THR A 218 -0.94 -4.17 1.87
CA THR A 218 -0.80 -2.77 2.27
C THR A 218 -0.07 -1.89 1.25
N TRP A 219 0.14 -2.37 0.03
CA TRP A 219 0.66 -1.63 -1.12
C TRP A 219 -0.11 -2.01 -2.38
N THR A 220 -0.09 -1.20 -3.40
CA THR A 220 -0.95 -1.31 -4.58
C THR A 220 -1.01 -2.72 -5.16
N MET A 221 0.15 -3.34 -5.49
CA MET A 221 0.12 -4.66 -6.11
C MET A 221 -0.38 -5.75 -5.16
N GLY A 222 -0.01 -5.68 -3.87
CA GLY A 222 -0.53 -6.60 -2.84
C GLY A 222 -2.03 -6.47 -2.67
N ALA A 223 -2.56 -5.27 -2.76
CA ALA A 223 -3.99 -4.99 -2.65
C ALA A 223 -4.78 -5.46 -3.89
N LEU A 224 -4.29 -5.16 -5.10
CA LEU A 224 -4.91 -5.64 -6.35
C LEU A 224 -4.96 -7.18 -6.37
N PHE A 225 -3.86 -7.82 -6.00
CA PHE A 225 -3.78 -9.28 -5.91
C PHE A 225 -4.76 -9.84 -4.86
N ALA A 226 -4.83 -9.23 -3.67
CA ALA A 226 -5.72 -9.67 -2.60
C ALA A 226 -7.19 -9.57 -2.99
N GLN A 227 -7.60 -8.46 -3.60
CA GLN A 227 -8.98 -8.20 -3.98
C GLN A 227 -9.43 -8.99 -5.21
N THR A 228 -8.52 -9.57 -5.97
CA THR A 228 -8.84 -10.36 -7.16
C THR A 228 -8.56 -11.85 -7.03
N SER A 229 -7.79 -12.28 -6.00
CA SER A 229 -7.48 -13.71 -5.75
C SER A 229 -7.88 -14.20 -4.35
N GLY A 230 -8.20 -13.27 -3.44
CA GLY A 230 -8.47 -13.60 -2.04
C GLY A 230 -7.24 -14.14 -1.29
N LEU A 231 -6.02 -13.78 -1.71
CA LEU A 231 -4.76 -14.23 -1.11
C LEU A 231 -3.82 -13.07 -0.77
N PRO A 232 -3.02 -13.16 0.30
CA PRO A 232 -1.96 -12.19 0.56
C PRO A 232 -0.82 -12.37 -0.44
N LEU A 233 -0.19 -11.26 -0.90
CA LEU A 233 0.97 -11.33 -1.80
C LEU A 233 2.25 -11.56 -0.99
N VAL A 234 2.49 -12.79 -0.57
CA VAL A 234 3.70 -13.22 0.15
C VAL A 234 4.70 -13.77 -0.86
N ILE A 235 5.71 -12.99 -1.21
CA ILE A 235 6.72 -13.35 -2.20
C ILE A 235 8.14 -13.27 -1.61
N PRO A 236 9.09 -14.11 -2.05
CA PRO A 236 10.46 -14.15 -1.52
C PRO A 236 11.39 -13.07 -2.10
N ILE A 237 10.87 -12.13 -2.86
CA ILE A 237 11.58 -10.99 -3.49
C ILE A 237 10.96 -9.67 -3.05
N ASP A 238 11.50 -8.54 -3.49
CA ASP A 238 10.89 -7.22 -3.29
C ASP A 238 9.43 -7.22 -3.79
N GLY A 239 8.51 -6.65 -3.01
CA GLY A 239 7.09 -6.61 -3.32
C GLY A 239 6.74 -5.91 -4.65
N ASN A 240 7.63 -5.07 -5.15
CA ASN A 240 7.50 -4.37 -6.44
C ASN A 240 8.35 -4.99 -7.57
N ALA A 241 9.01 -6.12 -7.35
CA ALA A 241 9.93 -6.72 -8.31
C ALA A 241 9.32 -7.84 -9.16
N MET A 242 8.01 -8.05 -9.10
CA MET A 242 7.35 -9.10 -9.89
C MET A 242 7.47 -8.91 -11.41
N ASN A 243 7.69 -7.68 -11.88
CA ASN A 243 8.02 -7.40 -13.29
C ASN A 243 9.33 -8.04 -13.77
N THR A 244 10.18 -8.54 -12.87
CA THR A 244 11.41 -9.28 -13.22
C THR A 244 11.16 -10.76 -13.52
N GLN A 245 9.99 -11.26 -13.21
CA GLN A 245 9.60 -12.66 -13.38
C GLN A 245 9.07 -12.93 -14.80
N GLU A 246 9.03 -14.18 -15.20
CA GLU A 246 8.46 -14.60 -16.48
C GLU A 246 6.93 -14.78 -16.40
N THR A 247 6.42 -15.12 -15.21
CA THR A 247 5.00 -15.29 -14.92
C THR A 247 4.68 -14.78 -13.53
N PHE A 248 3.42 -14.37 -13.33
CA PHE A 248 2.93 -13.92 -12.03
C PHE A 248 2.12 -15.00 -11.33
N LEU A 249 2.74 -15.81 -10.47
CA LEU A 249 2.09 -16.84 -9.65
C LEU A 249 1.09 -17.73 -10.42
N PRO A 250 1.52 -18.50 -11.40
CA PRO A 250 0.63 -19.19 -12.37
C PRO A 250 -0.24 -20.31 -11.76
N LYS A 251 -0.12 -20.56 -10.45
CA LYS A 251 -0.96 -21.52 -9.69
C LYS A 251 -2.14 -20.83 -8.99
N VAL A 252 -2.30 -19.55 -9.16
CA VAL A 252 -3.40 -18.78 -8.58
C VAL A 252 -4.47 -18.60 -9.65
N THR A 253 -5.73 -18.83 -9.28
CA THR A 253 -6.88 -18.45 -10.09
C THR A 253 -7.48 -17.17 -9.55
N SER A 254 -7.53 -16.16 -10.38
CA SER A 254 -8.00 -14.83 -10.05
C SER A 254 -9.41 -14.55 -10.61
N LEU A 255 -9.96 -13.40 -10.25
CA LEU A 255 -11.17 -12.83 -10.85
C LEU A 255 -11.04 -12.72 -12.38
N GLY A 256 -9.87 -12.28 -12.85
CA GLY A 256 -9.58 -12.14 -14.30
C GLY A 256 -9.64 -13.47 -15.02
N ASP A 257 -9.02 -14.53 -14.48
CA ASP A 257 -9.04 -15.86 -15.09
C ASP A 257 -10.46 -16.40 -15.23
N ILE A 258 -11.27 -16.26 -14.17
CA ILE A 258 -12.68 -16.70 -14.15
C ILE A 258 -13.50 -15.94 -15.21
N LEU A 259 -13.30 -14.62 -15.32
CA LEU A 259 -14.04 -13.80 -16.28
C LEU A 259 -13.57 -14.04 -17.72
N GLU A 260 -12.27 -14.34 -17.96
CA GLU A 260 -11.75 -14.73 -19.25
C GLU A 260 -12.39 -16.05 -19.73
N GLU A 261 -12.44 -17.08 -18.87
CA GLU A 261 -13.10 -18.35 -19.19
C GLU A 261 -14.58 -18.18 -19.55
N GLU A 262 -15.22 -17.17 -18.95
CA GLU A 262 -16.62 -16.82 -19.22
C GLU A 262 -16.79 -15.85 -20.43
N GLY A 263 -15.70 -15.51 -21.13
CA GLY A 263 -15.69 -14.76 -22.37
C GLY A 263 -15.91 -13.26 -22.23
N TYR A 264 -15.43 -12.68 -21.13
CA TYR A 264 -15.40 -11.22 -20.95
C TYR A 264 -14.25 -10.60 -21.74
N ASP A 265 -14.50 -9.45 -22.35
CA ASP A 265 -13.44 -8.56 -22.84
C ASP A 265 -12.88 -7.77 -21.64
N GLN A 266 -11.57 -7.89 -21.39
CA GLN A 266 -10.96 -7.34 -20.18
C GLN A 266 -9.96 -6.23 -20.48
N VAL A 267 -10.07 -5.10 -19.77
CA VAL A 267 -9.16 -3.95 -19.89
C VAL A 267 -8.67 -3.53 -18.51
N PHE A 268 -7.36 -3.33 -18.35
CA PHE A 268 -6.77 -2.68 -17.19
C PHE A 268 -6.21 -1.33 -17.59
N MET A 269 -6.72 -0.25 -17.00
CA MET A 269 -6.33 1.13 -17.30
C MET A 269 -5.70 1.83 -16.11
N ILE A 270 -4.54 2.47 -16.33
CA ILE A 270 -3.81 3.22 -15.31
C ILE A 270 -3.04 4.40 -15.93
N GLY A 271 -2.98 5.54 -15.23
CA GLY A 271 -2.24 6.73 -15.69
C GLY A 271 -0.72 6.61 -15.58
N SER A 272 -0.19 5.61 -14.87
CA SER A 272 1.24 5.38 -14.66
C SER A 272 1.78 4.23 -15.51
N ASP A 273 3.06 3.90 -15.29
CA ASP A 273 3.73 2.77 -15.95
C ASP A 273 3.16 1.43 -15.43
N GLY A 274 2.61 0.62 -16.33
CA GLY A 274 2.05 -0.70 -16.02
C GLY A 274 3.08 -1.74 -15.58
N GLU A 275 4.37 -1.56 -15.91
CA GLU A 275 5.43 -2.50 -15.51
C GLU A 275 5.72 -2.44 -14.00
N PHE A 276 5.51 -1.28 -13.37
CA PHE A 276 5.84 -1.11 -11.96
C PHE A 276 5.05 -2.08 -11.08
N GLY A 277 5.76 -2.80 -10.20
CA GLY A 277 5.18 -3.80 -9.30
C GLY A 277 4.71 -5.08 -9.99
N GLY A 278 4.89 -5.21 -11.30
CA GLY A 278 4.43 -6.37 -12.08
C GLY A 278 2.96 -6.33 -12.47
N ARG A 279 2.31 -5.14 -12.41
CA ARG A 279 0.88 -5.00 -12.74
C ARG A 279 0.56 -5.49 -14.15
N ARG A 280 1.35 -5.08 -15.17
CA ARG A 280 1.19 -5.58 -16.54
C ARG A 280 1.28 -7.10 -16.60
N LEU A 281 2.29 -7.67 -15.97
CA LEU A 281 2.49 -9.12 -15.95
C LEU A 281 1.29 -9.83 -15.29
N TYR A 282 0.82 -9.32 -14.14
CA TYR A 282 -0.32 -9.89 -13.43
C TYR A 282 -1.59 -9.91 -14.28
N PHE A 283 -2.01 -8.76 -14.76
CA PHE A 283 -3.26 -8.65 -15.52
C PHE A 283 -3.18 -9.30 -16.92
N THR A 284 -1.97 -9.46 -17.47
CA THR A 284 -1.80 -10.22 -18.72
C THR A 284 -1.86 -11.72 -18.47
N ASP A 285 -1.19 -12.21 -17.41
CA ASP A 285 -1.16 -13.65 -17.09
C ASP A 285 -2.50 -14.14 -16.52
N HIS A 286 -3.23 -13.26 -15.80
CA HIS A 286 -4.46 -13.57 -15.10
C HIS A 286 -5.67 -12.87 -15.74
N GLY A 287 -6.09 -13.33 -16.92
CA GLY A 287 -7.30 -12.88 -17.60
C GLY A 287 -7.07 -12.13 -18.92
N ASP A 288 -5.87 -12.18 -19.48
CA ASP A 288 -5.51 -11.61 -20.82
C ASP A 288 -6.02 -10.18 -21.02
N TYR A 289 -5.89 -9.32 -20.00
CA TYR A 289 -6.35 -7.94 -20.07
C TYR A 289 -5.57 -7.12 -21.10
N GLU A 290 -6.26 -6.30 -21.89
CA GLU A 290 -5.65 -5.20 -22.64
C GLU A 290 -5.13 -4.16 -21.66
N ILE A 291 -3.80 -3.93 -21.63
CA ILE A 291 -3.16 -2.99 -20.71
C ILE A 291 -3.09 -1.60 -21.34
N GLN A 292 -3.85 -0.66 -20.80
CA GLN A 292 -3.91 0.73 -21.25
C GLN A 292 -3.23 1.65 -20.20
N ASP A 293 -1.91 1.70 -20.23
CA ASP A 293 -1.06 2.46 -19.32
C ASP A 293 -0.54 3.77 -19.94
N TYR A 294 0.36 4.45 -19.23
CA TYR A 294 0.99 5.69 -19.71
C TYR A 294 1.61 5.53 -21.12
N ASP A 295 2.34 4.44 -21.35
CA ASP A 295 3.01 4.21 -22.62
C ASP A 295 2.01 3.94 -23.76
N TYR A 296 0.95 3.20 -23.48
CA TYR A 296 -0.15 2.97 -24.43
C TYR A 296 -0.76 4.29 -24.94
N PHE A 297 -1.12 5.22 -24.04
CA PHE A 297 -1.72 6.49 -24.43
C PHE A 297 -0.73 7.46 -25.08
N ARG A 298 0.55 7.43 -24.65
CA ARG A 298 1.63 8.17 -25.30
C ARG A 298 1.81 7.72 -26.75
N ASP A 299 1.84 6.43 -27.00
CA ASP A 299 2.07 5.85 -28.34
C ASP A 299 0.85 6.06 -29.26
N LEU A 300 -0.36 6.19 -28.71
CA LEU A 300 -1.55 6.69 -29.42
C LEU A 300 -1.53 8.20 -29.69
N GLY A 301 -0.55 8.94 -29.17
CA GLY A 301 -0.47 10.39 -29.34
C GLY A 301 -1.54 11.20 -28.61
N LYS A 302 -2.10 10.66 -27.52
CA LYS A 302 -3.13 11.33 -26.70
C LYS A 302 -2.59 12.58 -25.98
N PHE A 303 -1.29 12.68 -25.80
CA PHE A 303 -0.56 13.83 -25.23
C PHE A 303 0.85 13.92 -25.81
N PRO A 304 1.56 15.07 -25.69
CA PRO A 304 2.95 15.22 -26.10
C PRO A 304 3.86 14.13 -25.49
N GLY A 305 4.81 13.61 -26.25
CA GLY A 305 5.64 12.48 -25.83
C GLY A 305 6.54 12.73 -24.62
N ASP A 306 6.75 13.98 -24.22
CA ASP A 306 7.46 14.44 -23.03
C ASP A 306 6.51 14.85 -21.88
N TYR A 307 5.19 14.73 -22.08
CA TYR A 307 4.21 15.03 -21.05
C TYR A 307 4.24 13.96 -19.96
N ARG A 308 4.67 14.35 -18.80
CA ARG A 308 4.62 13.51 -17.59
C ARG A 308 4.43 14.39 -16.38
N VAL A 309 3.40 14.10 -15.61
CA VAL A 309 3.14 14.68 -14.29
C VAL A 309 3.06 13.54 -13.29
N TRP A 310 3.49 13.78 -12.08
CA TRP A 310 3.44 12.78 -11.01
C TRP A 310 3.97 11.40 -11.46
N TRP A 311 3.15 10.36 -11.38
CA TRP A 311 3.49 8.99 -11.80
C TRP A 311 3.34 8.73 -13.31
N GLY A 312 2.70 9.63 -14.05
CA GLY A 312 2.45 9.49 -15.49
C GLY A 312 1.59 10.62 -16.02
N PHE A 313 0.28 10.41 -16.21
CA PHE A 313 -0.70 11.45 -16.42
C PHE A 313 -1.76 11.42 -15.29
N GLU A 314 -2.36 12.58 -15.02
CA GLU A 314 -3.31 12.82 -13.95
C GLU A 314 -4.66 12.11 -14.14
N ASP A 315 -5.38 11.89 -13.02
CA ASP A 315 -6.65 11.16 -13.00
C ASP A 315 -7.75 11.84 -13.83
N GLU A 316 -7.70 13.16 -14.03
CA GLU A 316 -8.60 13.86 -14.95
C GLU A 316 -8.55 13.27 -16.38
N LYS A 317 -7.34 12.98 -16.88
CA LYS A 317 -7.18 12.33 -18.18
C LYS A 317 -7.57 10.85 -18.11
N LEU A 318 -7.26 10.18 -17.02
CA LEU A 318 -7.64 8.78 -16.81
C LEU A 318 -9.16 8.61 -16.95
N PHE A 319 -9.96 9.42 -16.25
CA PHE A 319 -11.42 9.39 -16.36
C PHE A 319 -11.92 9.75 -17.77
N SER A 320 -11.25 10.69 -18.44
CA SER A 320 -11.61 11.04 -19.82
C SER A 320 -11.39 9.87 -20.78
N TYR A 321 -10.25 9.17 -20.68
CA TYR A 321 -9.94 8.01 -21.51
C TYR A 321 -10.80 6.80 -21.14
N ALA A 322 -11.10 6.63 -19.86
CA ALA A 322 -12.01 5.59 -19.37
C ALA A 322 -13.41 5.73 -20.01
N LYS A 323 -13.95 6.96 -20.12
CA LYS A 323 -15.21 7.22 -20.81
C LYS A 323 -15.17 6.80 -22.28
N GLU A 324 -14.08 7.10 -22.99
CA GLU A 324 -13.91 6.69 -24.39
C GLU A 324 -13.87 5.16 -24.53
N GLU A 325 -13.13 4.47 -23.66
CA GLU A 325 -12.96 3.01 -23.71
C GLU A 325 -14.27 2.29 -23.31
N LEU A 326 -14.97 2.76 -22.29
CA LEU A 326 -16.27 2.19 -21.90
C LEU A 326 -17.30 2.25 -23.02
N LEU A 327 -17.35 3.36 -23.77
CA LEU A 327 -18.23 3.45 -24.96
C LEU A 327 -17.83 2.46 -26.04
N LYS A 328 -16.54 2.21 -26.23
CA LYS A 328 -16.01 1.21 -27.19
C LYS A 328 -16.41 -0.20 -26.73
N LEU A 329 -16.17 -0.57 -25.49
CA LEU A 329 -16.50 -1.86 -24.91
C LEU A 329 -18.02 -2.11 -24.97
N ALA A 330 -18.84 -1.13 -24.59
CA ALA A 330 -20.30 -1.22 -24.62
C ALA A 330 -20.89 -1.36 -26.07
N SER A 331 -20.13 -1.02 -27.10
CA SER A 331 -20.53 -1.22 -28.48
C SER A 331 -20.33 -2.66 -28.98
N GLN A 332 -19.66 -3.50 -28.20
CA GLN A 332 -19.40 -4.90 -28.50
C GLN A 332 -20.55 -5.78 -27.98
N SER A 333 -20.53 -7.06 -28.36
CA SER A 333 -21.58 -8.02 -27.95
C SER A 333 -21.21 -8.83 -26.71
N GLN A 334 -19.93 -8.88 -26.36
CA GLN A 334 -19.41 -9.59 -25.22
C GLN A 334 -19.62 -8.76 -23.92
N PRO A 335 -19.81 -9.40 -22.80
CA PRO A 335 -19.69 -8.72 -21.53
C PRO A 335 -18.25 -8.21 -21.33
N PHE A 336 -18.07 -7.11 -20.63
CA PHE A 336 -16.75 -6.57 -20.38
C PHE A 336 -16.44 -6.46 -18.88
N ASN A 337 -15.15 -6.54 -18.56
CA ASN A 337 -14.57 -6.18 -17.29
C ASN A 337 -13.59 -5.02 -17.53
N PHE A 338 -13.98 -3.83 -17.11
CA PHE A 338 -13.14 -2.64 -17.15
C PHE A 338 -12.61 -2.35 -15.75
N THR A 339 -11.33 -2.57 -15.55
CA THR A 339 -10.63 -2.31 -14.30
C THR A 339 -9.75 -1.09 -14.45
N MET A 340 -9.81 -0.14 -13.51
CA MET A 340 -8.95 1.05 -13.51
C MET A 340 -8.40 1.35 -12.13
N LEU A 341 -7.24 2.03 -12.09
CA LEU A 341 -6.59 2.48 -10.86
C LEU A 341 -6.22 3.96 -10.98
N THR A 342 -6.70 4.78 -10.03
CA THR A 342 -6.32 6.19 -9.88
C THR A 342 -4.91 6.32 -9.31
N ALA A 343 -4.29 7.51 -9.42
CA ALA A 343 -2.94 7.74 -8.95
C ALA A 343 -2.70 9.10 -8.29
N ASP A 344 -3.58 10.09 -8.46
CA ASP A 344 -3.34 11.45 -7.96
C ASP A 344 -3.27 11.51 -6.42
N THR A 345 -3.92 10.59 -5.72
CA THR A 345 -3.92 10.47 -4.24
C THR A 345 -2.71 9.71 -3.68
N HIS A 346 -1.72 9.32 -4.50
CA HIS A 346 -0.53 8.65 -4.02
C HIS A 346 0.33 9.58 -3.14
N PHE A 347 0.85 9.05 -2.03
CA PHE A 347 1.69 9.78 -1.07
C PHE A 347 3.02 10.28 -1.69
N GLU A 348 3.70 11.35 -1.18
CA GLU A 348 3.17 12.22 -0.13
C GLU A 348 2.41 13.38 -0.78
N ASP A 349 1.40 13.88 -0.09
CA ASP A 349 0.56 15.02 -0.45
C ASP A 349 -0.25 14.87 -1.75
N GLY A 350 -0.07 13.81 -2.52
CA GLY A 350 -0.74 13.60 -3.79
C GLY A 350 -0.32 14.57 -4.90
N TYR A 351 -1.07 14.58 -6.00
CA TYR A 351 -0.87 15.50 -7.12
C TYR A 351 -2.05 16.47 -7.27
N GLU A 352 -1.81 17.75 -7.05
CA GLU A 352 -2.77 18.81 -7.30
C GLU A 352 -2.96 18.99 -8.81
N CYS A 353 -4.01 18.42 -9.38
CA CYS A 353 -4.39 18.67 -10.76
C CYS A 353 -5.14 20.01 -10.89
N ARG A 354 -5.41 20.44 -12.12
CA ARG A 354 -6.12 21.73 -12.36
C ARG A 354 -7.57 21.76 -11.86
N LEU A 355 -8.16 20.61 -11.52
CA LEU A 355 -9.52 20.50 -10.98
C LEU A 355 -9.56 20.59 -9.46
N CYS A 356 -8.40 20.45 -8.80
CA CYS A 356 -8.34 20.55 -7.35
C CYS A 356 -8.72 21.98 -6.90
N GLY A 357 -9.57 22.04 -5.90
CA GLY A 357 -9.92 23.29 -5.21
C GLY A 357 -8.94 23.61 -4.08
N THR A 358 -9.29 24.59 -3.27
CA THR A 358 -8.54 25.00 -2.09
C THR A 358 -9.45 25.05 -0.86
N GLU A 359 -10.42 24.15 -0.80
CA GLU A 359 -11.45 24.09 0.24
C GLU A 359 -10.84 23.90 1.61
N TYR A 360 -9.72 23.15 1.67
CA TYR A 360 -8.98 22.84 2.90
C TYR A 360 -7.70 23.68 3.05
N GLY A 361 -7.65 24.85 2.38
CA GLY A 361 -6.57 25.82 2.51
C GLY A 361 -5.21 25.30 2.00
N GLU A 362 -4.20 25.32 2.88
CA GLU A 362 -2.83 24.86 2.56
C GLU A 362 -2.64 23.33 2.73
N ASN A 363 -3.68 22.59 3.12
CA ASN A 363 -3.62 21.15 3.21
C ASN A 363 -3.77 20.51 1.83
N THR A 364 -2.64 20.34 1.13
CA THR A 364 -2.59 19.83 -0.25
C THR A 364 -3.24 18.46 -0.36
N TYR A 365 -2.92 17.55 0.55
CA TYR A 365 -3.44 16.17 0.46
C TYR A 365 -4.96 16.12 0.65
N ALA A 366 -5.52 16.91 1.58
CA ALA A 366 -6.97 17.03 1.74
C ALA A 366 -7.66 17.58 0.48
N ASN A 367 -7.06 18.58 -0.18
CA ASN A 367 -7.57 19.12 -1.44
C ASN A 367 -7.53 18.08 -2.57
N VAL A 368 -6.47 17.27 -2.65
CA VAL A 368 -6.33 16.19 -3.64
C VAL A 368 -7.33 15.07 -3.39
N ILE A 369 -7.48 14.61 -2.14
CA ILE A 369 -8.47 13.59 -1.75
C ILE A 369 -9.89 14.05 -2.09
N SER A 370 -10.23 15.30 -1.76
CA SER A 370 -11.55 15.87 -2.08
C SER A 370 -11.76 16.00 -3.60
N CYS A 371 -10.71 16.36 -4.33
CA CYS A 371 -10.76 16.40 -5.79
C CYS A 371 -11.02 15.01 -6.38
N SER A 372 -10.36 13.98 -5.86
CA SER A 372 -10.59 12.58 -6.25
C SER A 372 -12.03 12.15 -5.96
N SER A 373 -12.56 12.45 -4.77
CA SER A 373 -13.95 12.19 -4.39
C SER A 373 -14.94 12.73 -5.42
N ARG A 374 -14.81 14.02 -5.80
CA ARG A 374 -15.65 14.64 -6.83
C ARG A 374 -15.52 13.97 -8.20
N GLN A 375 -14.28 13.74 -8.66
CA GLN A 375 -14.02 13.16 -9.98
C GLN A 375 -14.61 11.73 -10.10
N VAL A 376 -14.49 10.94 -9.03
CA VAL A 376 -15.07 9.58 -8.99
C VAL A 376 -16.59 9.64 -9.03
N SER A 377 -17.20 10.51 -8.23
CA SER A 377 -18.67 10.69 -8.23
C SER A 377 -19.19 11.15 -9.61
N GLU A 378 -18.57 12.16 -10.21
CA GLU A 378 -18.89 12.62 -11.57
C GLU A 378 -18.70 11.52 -12.64
N PHE A 379 -17.74 10.63 -12.44
CA PHE A 379 -17.53 9.50 -13.35
C PHE A 379 -18.62 8.43 -13.18
N VAL A 380 -19.02 8.13 -11.94
CA VAL A 380 -20.13 7.20 -11.65
C VAL A 380 -21.45 7.76 -12.19
N GLU A 381 -21.76 9.04 -11.96
CA GLU A 381 -22.93 9.69 -12.51
C GLU A 381 -22.95 9.59 -14.05
N TRP A 382 -21.79 9.84 -14.69
CA TRP A 382 -21.70 9.69 -16.13
C TRP A 382 -21.97 8.25 -16.59
N ILE A 383 -21.47 7.22 -15.87
CA ILE A 383 -21.76 5.80 -16.17
C ILE A 383 -23.28 5.53 -16.02
N GLN A 384 -23.90 6.06 -14.98
CA GLN A 384 -25.33 5.88 -14.71
C GLN A 384 -26.22 6.46 -15.82
N ASP A 385 -25.75 7.47 -16.53
CA ASP A 385 -26.45 8.06 -17.68
C ASP A 385 -26.30 7.26 -18.98
N GLN A 386 -25.49 6.17 -19.02
CA GLN A 386 -25.27 5.38 -20.22
C GLN A 386 -26.26 4.21 -20.35
N ASP A 387 -26.63 3.86 -21.56
CA ASP A 387 -27.54 2.74 -21.86
C ASP A 387 -27.02 1.39 -21.32
N PHE A 388 -25.68 1.21 -21.21
CA PHE A 388 -25.11 -0.03 -20.70
C PHE A 388 -25.18 -0.18 -19.18
N TYR A 389 -25.49 0.90 -18.43
CA TYR A 389 -25.54 0.88 -16.97
C TYR A 389 -26.56 -0.12 -16.42
N GLU A 390 -27.71 -0.30 -17.06
CA GLU A 390 -28.74 -1.25 -16.60
C GLU A 390 -28.17 -2.67 -16.39
N ASN A 391 -27.21 -3.08 -17.23
CA ASN A 391 -26.54 -4.39 -17.15
C ASN A 391 -25.08 -4.30 -16.67
N THR A 392 -24.77 -3.35 -15.82
CA THR A 392 -23.40 -3.12 -15.33
C THR A 392 -23.39 -3.02 -13.81
N THR A 393 -22.45 -3.73 -13.18
CA THR A 393 -22.12 -3.56 -11.77
C THR A 393 -20.85 -2.70 -11.66
N ILE A 394 -20.85 -1.72 -10.75
CA ILE A 394 -19.69 -0.91 -10.45
C ILE A 394 -19.21 -1.30 -9.05
N VAL A 395 -17.92 -1.65 -8.93
CA VAL A 395 -17.24 -1.87 -7.67
C VAL A 395 -16.19 -0.78 -7.50
N ILE A 396 -16.25 -0.07 -6.37
CA ILE A 396 -15.26 0.94 -6.01
C ILE A 396 -14.59 0.48 -4.73
N SER A 397 -13.27 0.40 -4.73
CA SER A 397 -12.50 0.03 -3.55
C SER A 397 -11.22 0.85 -3.45
N GLY A 398 -10.92 1.33 -2.25
CA GLY A 398 -9.56 1.76 -1.96
C GLY A 398 -8.61 0.58 -2.13
N ASP A 399 -7.43 0.80 -2.70
CA ASP A 399 -6.45 -0.28 -2.80
C ASP A 399 -5.83 -0.58 -1.43
N HIS A 400 -5.23 0.39 -0.76
CA HIS A 400 -4.67 0.24 0.58
C HIS A 400 -4.77 1.56 1.37
N ARG A 401 -4.35 1.51 2.65
CA ARG A 401 -4.28 2.72 3.50
C ARG A 401 -3.13 3.61 3.03
N THR A 402 -3.32 4.93 3.10
CA THR A 402 -2.26 5.86 2.73
C THR A 402 -0.98 5.64 3.55
N MET A 403 0.14 5.73 2.86
CA MET A 403 1.48 5.81 3.45
C MET A 403 1.92 7.26 3.69
N ASP A 404 1.02 8.23 3.49
CA ASP A 404 1.30 9.62 3.82
C ASP A 404 1.64 9.74 5.31
N SER A 405 2.72 10.46 5.60
CA SER A 405 3.38 10.38 6.91
C SER A 405 2.67 11.16 8.00
N ASP A 406 1.93 12.19 7.65
CA ASP A 406 1.39 13.15 8.62
C ASP A 406 -0.13 13.36 8.51
N PHE A 407 -0.75 13.08 7.37
CA PHE A 407 -2.17 13.32 7.18
C PHE A 407 -3.05 12.61 8.21
N CYS A 408 -2.78 11.35 8.49
CA CYS A 408 -3.50 10.56 9.50
C CYS A 408 -2.79 10.50 10.86
N ALA A 409 -1.75 11.31 11.12
CA ALA A 409 -0.93 11.21 12.34
C ALA A 409 -1.70 11.50 13.64
N ASP A 410 -2.73 12.33 13.59
CA ASP A 410 -3.57 12.69 14.73
C ASP A 410 -4.75 11.72 14.93
N ILE A 411 -4.96 10.77 14.04
CA ILE A 411 -6.00 9.74 14.20
C ILE A 411 -5.59 8.77 15.31
N SER A 412 -6.55 8.43 16.17
CA SER A 412 -6.31 7.51 17.28
C SER A 412 -5.83 6.14 16.81
N GLU A 413 -4.78 5.58 17.43
CA GLU A 413 -4.32 4.20 17.18
C GLU A 413 -5.42 3.13 17.37
N LYS A 414 -6.48 3.47 18.10
CA LYS A 414 -7.63 2.58 18.33
C LYS A 414 -8.68 2.67 17.23
N TYR A 415 -8.57 3.65 16.34
CA TYR A 415 -9.44 3.75 15.18
C TYR A 415 -9.03 2.71 14.14
N GLY A 416 -9.93 1.79 13.83
CA GLY A 416 -9.70 0.76 12.82
C GLY A 416 -9.78 1.37 11.43
N ARG A 417 -8.65 1.78 10.85
CA ARG A 417 -8.60 2.33 9.49
C ARG A 417 -8.94 1.25 8.47
N LYS A 418 -9.88 1.55 7.57
CA LYS A 418 -10.39 0.65 6.53
C LYS A 418 -10.32 1.31 5.16
N VAL A 419 -10.10 0.55 4.11
CA VAL A 419 -10.19 1.07 2.73
C VAL A 419 -11.64 1.34 2.37
N TYR A 420 -11.86 2.37 1.55
CA TYR A 420 -13.19 2.70 1.03
C TYR A 420 -13.75 1.53 0.21
N THR A 421 -15.06 1.28 0.29
CA THR A 421 -15.74 0.23 -0.48
C THR A 421 -17.17 0.68 -0.82
N ALA A 422 -17.56 0.47 -2.08
CA ALA A 422 -18.97 0.63 -2.51
C ALA A 422 -19.28 -0.31 -3.68
N TYR A 423 -20.40 -1.01 -3.59
CA TYR A 423 -20.95 -1.86 -4.64
C TYR A 423 -22.24 -1.24 -5.19
N ILE A 424 -22.24 -0.83 -6.45
CA ILE A 424 -23.31 -0.08 -7.09
C ILE A 424 -23.98 -0.93 -8.16
N ASN A 425 -25.31 -0.96 -8.16
CA ASN A 425 -26.11 -1.70 -9.12
C ASN A 425 -25.77 -3.20 -9.16
N SER A 426 -25.55 -3.82 -8.00
CA SER A 426 -25.31 -5.26 -7.88
C SER A 426 -26.52 -6.07 -8.34
N ALA A 427 -26.26 -7.26 -8.91
CA ALA A 427 -27.32 -8.19 -9.32
C ALA A 427 -28.07 -8.81 -8.13
N VAL A 428 -27.46 -8.76 -6.94
CA VAL A 428 -27.96 -9.35 -5.69
C VAL A 428 -28.05 -8.29 -4.60
N GLN A 429 -28.80 -8.59 -3.54
CA GLN A 429 -28.86 -7.78 -2.33
C GLN A 429 -28.34 -8.63 -1.16
N ALA A 430 -27.85 -7.98 -0.11
CA ALA A 430 -27.42 -8.67 1.10
C ALA A 430 -28.59 -9.49 1.68
N GLU A 431 -28.35 -10.74 2.07
CA GLU A 431 -29.35 -11.62 2.69
C GLU A 431 -29.85 -11.05 4.01
N ASP A 432 -28.96 -10.45 4.80
CA ASP A 432 -29.30 -9.67 6.00
C ASP A 432 -28.83 -8.22 5.81
N PRO A 433 -29.71 -7.33 5.31
CA PRO A 433 -29.34 -5.94 5.04
C PRO A 433 -29.13 -5.10 6.31
N ASP A 434 -29.45 -5.64 7.49
CA ASP A 434 -29.21 -4.97 8.78
C ASP A 434 -27.87 -5.36 9.40
N TRP A 435 -27.18 -6.37 8.87
CA TRP A 435 -25.92 -6.87 9.42
C TRP A 435 -24.74 -6.03 8.99
N ARG A 436 -24.12 -5.31 9.94
CA ARG A 436 -22.82 -4.68 9.72
C ARG A 436 -21.73 -5.75 9.68
N ARG A 437 -21.08 -5.92 8.52
CA ARG A 437 -20.07 -6.94 8.30
C ARG A 437 -18.68 -6.50 8.84
N GLU A 438 -17.94 -7.41 9.42
CA GLU A 438 -16.50 -7.27 9.65
C GLU A 438 -15.76 -8.07 8.58
N TYR A 439 -15.00 -7.37 7.73
CA TYR A 439 -14.40 -7.99 6.55
C TYR A 439 -13.04 -7.38 6.18
N THR A 440 -12.31 -8.09 5.34
CA THR A 440 -11.00 -7.72 4.82
C THR A 440 -11.05 -7.51 3.31
N THR A 441 -9.96 -7.03 2.73
CA THR A 441 -9.84 -6.88 1.28
C THR A 441 -9.88 -8.22 0.52
N PHE A 442 -9.66 -9.38 1.17
CA PHE A 442 -9.84 -10.70 0.56
C PHE A 442 -11.29 -11.00 0.19
N ASP A 443 -12.24 -10.48 0.98
CA ASP A 443 -13.66 -10.72 0.79
C ASP A 443 -14.20 -10.04 -0.49
N ALA A 444 -13.44 -9.08 -1.05
CA ALA A 444 -13.80 -8.44 -2.31
C ALA A 444 -13.85 -9.43 -3.49
N PHE A 445 -13.02 -10.46 -3.52
CA PHE A 445 -12.95 -11.43 -4.62
C PHE A 445 -14.28 -12.18 -4.81
N PRO A 446 -14.79 -12.99 -3.85
CA PRO A 446 -16.09 -13.65 -4.01
C PRO A 446 -17.26 -12.66 -4.06
N THR A 447 -17.18 -11.54 -3.35
CA THR A 447 -18.25 -10.52 -3.33
C THR A 447 -18.41 -9.85 -4.69
N THR A 448 -17.32 -9.59 -5.40
CA THR A 448 -17.37 -9.04 -6.77
C THR A 448 -18.06 -10.01 -7.72
N LEU A 449 -17.74 -11.30 -7.68
CA LEU A 449 -18.42 -12.31 -8.50
C LEU A 449 -19.92 -12.40 -8.14
N ALA A 450 -20.25 -12.43 -6.86
CA ALA A 450 -21.65 -12.44 -6.42
C ALA A 450 -22.42 -11.19 -6.87
N SER A 451 -21.77 -10.01 -6.87
CA SER A 451 -22.37 -8.76 -7.36
C SER A 451 -22.74 -8.80 -8.84
N LEU A 452 -22.08 -9.66 -9.63
CA LEU A 452 -22.44 -9.95 -11.03
C LEU A 452 -23.56 -10.99 -11.17
N GLY A 453 -24.07 -11.54 -10.06
CA GLY A 453 -25.09 -12.59 -10.04
C GLY A 453 -24.51 -14.00 -10.16
N VAL A 454 -23.24 -14.20 -9.91
CA VAL A 454 -22.61 -15.53 -9.88
C VAL A 454 -22.96 -16.22 -8.57
N GLU A 455 -23.53 -17.43 -8.65
CA GLU A 455 -23.72 -18.29 -7.49
C GLU A 455 -22.43 -19.02 -7.18
N ILE A 456 -21.95 -18.95 -5.93
CA ILE A 456 -20.70 -19.52 -5.45
C ILE A 456 -21.01 -20.65 -4.47
N ASP A 457 -20.64 -21.88 -4.78
CA ASP A 457 -20.87 -23.01 -3.85
C ASP A 457 -20.12 -22.81 -2.53
N GLY A 458 -20.87 -22.72 -1.42
CA GLY A 458 -20.32 -22.49 -0.08
C GLY A 458 -19.90 -21.04 0.22
N GLU A 459 -20.17 -20.09 -0.67
CA GLU A 459 -20.04 -18.62 -0.48
C GLU A 459 -18.62 -18.13 -0.19
N ARG A 460 -17.57 -18.86 -0.61
CA ARG A 460 -16.19 -18.51 -0.33
C ARG A 460 -15.26 -18.85 -1.50
N LEU A 461 -14.27 -17.94 -1.76
CA LEU A 461 -13.15 -18.13 -2.68
C LEU A 461 -11.88 -17.52 -2.08
N GLY A 462 -10.74 -18.17 -2.27
CA GLY A 462 -9.52 -17.74 -1.60
C GLY A 462 -9.70 -17.79 -0.08
N LEU A 463 -9.30 -16.76 0.62
CA LEU A 463 -9.61 -16.50 2.02
C LEU A 463 -10.91 -15.71 2.19
N GLY A 464 -11.46 -15.15 1.11
CA GLY A 464 -12.62 -14.28 1.13
C GLY A 464 -13.96 -15.02 1.25
N THR A 465 -14.96 -14.30 1.70
CA THR A 465 -16.36 -14.71 1.84
C THR A 465 -17.25 -13.75 1.07
N ASN A 466 -18.27 -14.22 0.37
CA ASN A 466 -19.29 -13.40 -0.25
C ASN A 466 -20.07 -12.60 0.80
N LEU A 467 -19.90 -11.29 0.81
CA LEU A 467 -20.49 -10.40 1.81
C LEU A 467 -22.02 -10.24 1.64
N PHE A 468 -22.57 -10.55 0.47
CA PHE A 468 -24.01 -10.56 0.25
C PHE A 468 -24.71 -11.75 0.93
N SER A 469 -23.96 -12.81 1.28
CA SER A 469 -24.49 -14.01 1.92
C SER A 469 -24.58 -13.88 3.45
N ASP A 470 -25.27 -14.84 4.09
CA ASP A 470 -25.32 -14.99 5.55
C ASP A 470 -24.05 -15.69 6.13
N LYS A 471 -23.07 -16.01 5.28
CA LYS A 471 -21.84 -16.67 5.67
C LYS A 471 -20.91 -15.71 6.42
N MET A 472 -20.42 -16.14 7.59
CA MET A 472 -19.43 -15.37 8.36
C MET A 472 -18.08 -15.31 7.64
N THR A 473 -17.47 -14.13 7.62
CA THR A 473 -16.09 -13.93 7.16
C THR A 473 -15.07 -14.53 8.12
N LEU A 474 -13.79 -14.59 7.72
CA LEU A 474 -12.74 -15.04 8.65
C LEU A 474 -12.55 -14.06 9.80
N SER A 475 -12.67 -12.75 9.53
CA SER A 475 -12.63 -11.70 10.56
C SER A 475 -13.77 -11.82 11.56
N GLU A 476 -14.97 -12.14 11.13
CA GLU A 476 -16.14 -12.39 12.01
C GLU A 476 -15.98 -13.66 12.84
N LEU A 477 -15.33 -14.71 12.29
CA LEU A 477 -15.10 -15.98 12.97
C LEU A 477 -13.97 -15.92 13.99
N TYR A 478 -12.88 -15.24 13.65
CA TYR A 478 -11.64 -15.31 14.41
C TYR A 478 -11.18 -13.98 15.00
N GLY A 479 -11.71 -12.86 14.50
CA GLY A 479 -11.25 -11.49 14.76
C GLY A 479 -10.14 -11.07 13.79
N THR A 480 -10.23 -9.84 13.31
CA THR A 480 -9.30 -9.24 12.32
C THR A 480 -7.85 -9.25 12.80
N ASP A 481 -7.61 -8.91 14.08
CA ASP A 481 -6.24 -8.91 14.65
C ASP A 481 -5.62 -10.32 14.62
N ARG A 482 -6.42 -11.36 14.87
CA ARG A 482 -5.94 -12.72 14.82
C ARG A 482 -5.67 -13.17 13.38
N GLU A 483 -6.57 -12.86 12.47
CA GLU A 483 -6.38 -13.14 11.05
C GLU A 483 -5.06 -12.53 10.57
N ASP A 484 -4.83 -11.25 10.84
CA ASP A 484 -3.61 -10.53 10.48
C ASP A 484 -2.35 -11.16 11.10
N SER A 485 -2.40 -11.50 12.40
CA SER A 485 -1.30 -12.17 13.10
C SER A 485 -0.98 -13.57 12.54
N GLU A 486 -1.98 -14.31 12.03
CA GLU A 486 -1.74 -15.61 11.41
C GLU A 486 -1.10 -15.45 10.00
N LEU A 487 -1.41 -14.38 9.27
CA LEU A 487 -0.79 -14.07 7.97
C LEU A 487 0.68 -13.68 8.08
N GLU A 488 1.12 -13.14 9.23
CA GLU A 488 2.54 -12.83 9.48
C GLU A 488 3.42 -14.09 9.59
N LYS A 489 2.82 -15.24 9.91
CA LYS A 489 3.54 -16.50 10.05
C LYS A 489 3.82 -17.12 8.69
N LYS A 490 4.80 -18.01 8.64
CA LYS A 490 5.07 -18.80 7.44
C LYS A 490 3.89 -19.72 7.11
N SER A 491 3.57 -19.83 5.83
CA SER A 491 2.59 -20.78 5.32
C SER A 491 3.25 -21.70 4.32
N LYS A 492 3.06 -22.99 4.49
CA LYS A 492 3.54 -23.99 3.50
C LYS A 492 2.82 -23.84 2.18
N PHE A 493 1.53 -23.51 2.23
CA PHE A 493 0.73 -23.21 1.06
C PHE A 493 1.33 -22.07 0.26
N MET A 494 1.67 -20.95 0.92
CA MET A 494 2.28 -19.80 0.24
C MET A 494 3.69 -20.11 -0.27
N GLU A 495 4.50 -20.87 0.47
CA GLU A 495 5.82 -21.32 0.00
C GLU A 495 5.72 -22.21 -1.25
N GLU A 496 4.72 -23.09 -1.34
CA GLU A 496 4.46 -23.92 -2.51
C GLU A 496 3.95 -23.08 -3.69
N LEU A 497 3.04 -22.14 -3.43
CA LEU A 497 2.47 -21.25 -4.42
C LEU A 497 3.55 -20.38 -5.09
N THR A 498 4.50 -19.90 -4.29
CA THR A 498 5.58 -18.98 -4.71
C THR A 498 6.89 -19.69 -5.08
N SER A 499 6.90 -21.03 -5.12
CA SER A 499 8.11 -21.83 -5.37
C SER A 499 8.76 -21.61 -6.73
N ASP A 500 8.01 -21.08 -7.70
CA ASP A 500 8.48 -20.83 -9.07
C ASP A 500 9.09 -19.43 -9.24
N ILE A 501 9.00 -18.56 -8.21
CA ILE A 501 9.61 -17.22 -8.22
C ILE A 501 11.13 -17.35 -8.21
N ARG A 502 11.78 -16.71 -9.18
CA ARG A 502 13.23 -16.65 -9.31
C ARG A 502 13.80 -15.55 -8.42
N THR A 503 14.65 -15.95 -7.48
CA THR A 503 15.30 -15.05 -6.50
C THR A 503 16.70 -14.59 -6.93
N ASP A 504 17.19 -15.02 -8.08
CA ASP A 504 18.53 -14.76 -8.60
C ASP A 504 18.56 -13.70 -9.72
N LEU A 505 17.46 -12.96 -9.91
CA LEU A 505 17.27 -11.94 -10.94
C LEU A 505 17.56 -10.51 -10.46
N GLU A 506 18.49 -10.33 -9.48
CA GLU A 506 18.97 -9.02 -9.04
C GLU A 506 19.87 -8.30 -10.07
#